data_24187b8f9bc1783421c54aadfad8b2dd
#
_entry.id   24187b8f9bc1783421c54aadfad8b2dd
#
_cell.length_a   1.000
_cell.length_b   1.000
_cell.length_c   1.000
_cell.angle_alpha   90.00
_cell.angle_beta   90.00
_cell.angle_gamma   90.00
#
_symmetry.space_group_name_H-M   'P 1'
#
loop_
_entity.id
_entity.type
_entity.pdbx_description
1 polymer ?
#
loop_
_entity_poly.entity_id
_entity_poly.type
_entity_poly.pdbx_seq_one_letter_code
_entity_poly.pdbx_strand_id
1 'polypeptide(L)'
;INYQTLVNGLLSGGLSDDQILELVSPFELVYRTLTRLSERVSRKGNKLLFDGDVTDNSLTKHIIQIMNGGGSEEEWVAYVNFMEKLYTNPSAESREHLFHFIEAHGLLLTPDGDVVFYKSTLSDGTSTYAGYGVVDGQEFENDHLPNHVGAIVELPRSMVDGDRSVACSVGLHVCAYSYAKTYSQRMWTVIVNPRDIVSVPSDHNNAKVRVSRYVVAEENPHHIKYEGTVKTFNVRQSSPSETIEVADQSLSHPNGSRIPEYKKTILA
;
A
#
# COMPACT_ATOMS: atom_id res chain seq x y z
N ILE A 1 -19.91 -0.93 -22.35
CA ILE A 1 -20.02 -0.19 -23.65
C ILE A 1 -21.40 0.43 -23.71
N ASN A 2 -21.47 1.77 -23.76
CA ASN A 2 -22.76 2.43 -23.97
C ASN A 2 -23.09 2.39 -25.45
N TYR A 3 -23.71 1.29 -25.89
CA TYR A 3 -24.05 1.03 -27.28
C TYR A 3 -24.94 2.13 -27.88
N GLN A 4 -25.86 2.70 -27.09
CA GLN A 4 -26.77 3.75 -27.56
C GLN A 4 -26.01 5.07 -27.86
N THR A 5 -25.04 5.43 -27.03
CA THR A 5 -24.17 6.61 -27.25
C THR A 5 -23.33 6.43 -28.51
N LEU A 6 -22.77 5.24 -28.73
CA LEU A 6 -21.99 4.92 -29.91
C LEU A 6 -22.86 5.05 -31.18
N VAL A 7 -24.03 4.41 -31.20
CA VAL A 7 -24.94 4.44 -32.35
C VAL A 7 -25.41 5.87 -32.68
N ASN A 8 -25.85 6.61 -31.67
CA ASN A 8 -26.32 7.99 -31.85
C ASN A 8 -25.18 8.91 -32.35
N GLY A 9 -23.98 8.74 -31.82
CA GLY A 9 -22.81 9.52 -32.22
C GLY A 9 -22.35 9.21 -33.65
N LEU A 10 -22.38 7.93 -34.04
CA LEU A 10 -22.06 7.53 -35.42
C LEU A 10 -23.11 8.06 -36.43
N LEU A 11 -24.40 7.98 -36.07
CA LEU A 11 -25.47 8.46 -36.94
C LEU A 11 -25.48 10.00 -37.11
N SER A 12 -25.07 10.71 -36.08
CA SER A 12 -24.99 12.18 -36.10
C SER A 12 -23.70 12.72 -36.71
N GLY A 13 -22.70 11.87 -36.96
CA GLY A 13 -21.36 12.30 -37.34
C GLY A 13 -20.64 13.12 -36.26
N GLY A 14 -21.13 13.09 -35.02
CA GLY A 14 -20.66 13.93 -33.92
C GLY A 14 -19.51 13.32 -33.11
N LEU A 15 -19.04 12.10 -33.42
CA LEU A 15 -17.93 11.46 -32.73
C LEU A 15 -16.66 11.51 -33.59
N SER A 16 -15.55 11.89 -32.99
CA SER A 16 -14.22 11.69 -33.57
C SER A 16 -13.81 10.21 -33.52
N ASP A 17 -12.85 9.81 -34.37
CA ASP A 17 -12.29 8.46 -34.37
C ASP A 17 -11.78 8.06 -32.98
N ASP A 18 -11.20 9.01 -32.26
CA ASP A 18 -10.71 8.81 -30.89
C ASP A 18 -11.84 8.51 -29.90
N GLN A 19 -12.96 9.24 -30.00
CA GLN A 19 -14.13 9.00 -29.15
C GLN A 19 -14.81 7.66 -29.47
N ILE A 20 -14.82 7.28 -30.73
CA ILE A 20 -15.32 5.97 -31.18
C ILE A 20 -14.43 4.88 -30.58
N LEU A 21 -13.10 5.04 -30.64
CA LEU A 21 -12.16 4.05 -30.11
C LEU A 21 -12.28 3.87 -28.59
N GLU A 22 -12.47 4.96 -27.85
CA GLU A 22 -12.72 4.92 -26.40
C GLU A 22 -14.02 4.16 -26.07
N LEU A 23 -15.07 4.36 -26.86
CA LEU A 23 -16.36 3.68 -26.64
C LEU A 23 -16.33 2.18 -26.95
N VAL A 24 -15.49 1.74 -27.90
CA VAL A 24 -15.44 0.33 -28.33
C VAL A 24 -14.31 -0.47 -27.68
N SER A 25 -13.30 0.19 -27.13
CA SER A 25 -12.13 -0.45 -26.51
C SER A 25 -11.93 0.00 -25.05
N PRO A 26 -12.36 -0.81 -24.08
CA PRO A 26 -12.10 -0.52 -22.67
C PRO A 26 -10.61 -0.31 -22.36
N PHE A 27 -9.72 -1.04 -23.03
CA PHE A 27 -8.28 -0.88 -22.86
C PHE A 27 -7.80 0.50 -23.35
N GLU A 28 -8.28 0.97 -24.49
CA GLU A 28 -7.89 2.28 -25.03
C GLU A 28 -8.33 3.41 -24.10
N LEU A 29 -9.54 3.32 -23.57
CA LEU A 29 -10.05 4.27 -22.61
C LEU A 29 -9.15 4.33 -21.36
N VAL A 30 -8.81 3.17 -20.77
CA VAL A 30 -7.89 3.05 -19.64
C VAL A 30 -6.54 3.67 -19.99
N TYR A 31 -5.93 3.25 -21.09
CA TYR A 31 -4.62 3.72 -21.51
C TYR A 31 -4.56 5.25 -21.63
N ARG A 32 -5.52 5.84 -22.32
CA ARG A 32 -5.59 7.31 -22.52
C ARG A 32 -5.84 8.05 -21.20
N THR A 33 -6.67 7.50 -20.33
CA THR A 33 -6.91 8.10 -19.02
C THR A 33 -5.64 8.08 -18.17
N LEU A 34 -4.97 6.93 -18.09
CA LEU A 34 -3.76 6.80 -17.29
C LEU A 34 -2.60 7.66 -17.83
N THR A 35 -2.45 7.78 -19.16
CA THR A 35 -1.40 8.63 -19.77
C THR A 35 -1.65 10.13 -19.58
N ARG A 36 -2.90 10.56 -19.35
CA ARG A 36 -3.19 11.93 -18.93
C ARG A 36 -2.82 12.21 -17.49
N LEU A 37 -2.82 11.18 -16.64
CA LEU A 37 -2.54 11.30 -15.22
C LEU A 37 -1.05 11.07 -14.89
N SER A 38 -0.35 10.25 -15.69
CA SER A 38 1.06 9.94 -15.46
C SER A 38 1.81 9.75 -16.77
N GLU A 39 2.92 10.46 -16.94
CA GLU A 39 3.84 10.32 -18.07
C GLU A 39 4.64 8.99 -18.04
N ARG A 40 4.62 8.28 -16.91
CA ARG A 40 5.29 6.98 -16.70
C ARG A 40 4.53 5.82 -17.34
N VAL A 41 3.27 6.05 -17.74
CA VAL A 41 2.43 5.03 -18.37
C VAL A 41 2.74 4.97 -19.86
N SER A 42 3.01 3.78 -20.36
CA SER A 42 3.17 3.46 -21.77
C SER A 42 2.45 2.16 -22.10
N ARG A 43 2.52 1.69 -23.35
CA ARG A 43 1.91 0.41 -23.74
C ARG A 43 2.77 -0.40 -24.71
N LYS A 44 2.57 -1.72 -24.65
CA LYS A 44 3.06 -2.66 -25.65
C LYS A 44 1.93 -3.60 -26.06
N GLY A 45 1.32 -3.31 -27.22
CA GLY A 45 0.05 -3.95 -27.62
C GLY A 45 -1.04 -3.62 -26.60
N ASN A 46 -1.73 -4.65 -26.08
CA ASN A 46 -2.78 -4.53 -25.06
C ASN A 46 -2.25 -4.69 -23.62
N LYS A 47 -0.97 -4.42 -23.38
CA LYS A 47 -0.37 -4.44 -22.04
C LYS A 47 0.02 -3.02 -21.66
N LEU A 48 -0.39 -2.60 -20.47
CA LEU A 48 0.12 -1.38 -19.85
C LEU A 48 1.52 -1.61 -19.34
N LEU A 49 2.35 -0.60 -19.48
CA LEU A 49 3.69 -0.53 -18.93
C LEU A 49 3.75 0.69 -18.02
N PHE A 50 4.43 0.55 -16.91
CA PHE A 50 4.78 1.65 -16.02
C PHE A 50 6.31 1.68 -15.88
N ASP A 51 6.94 2.78 -16.25
CA ASP A 51 8.40 2.89 -16.42
C ASP A 51 9.02 1.82 -17.35
N GLY A 52 8.26 1.32 -18.32
CA GLY A 52 8.71 0.28 -19.23
C GLY A 52 8.50 -1.15 -18.71
N ASP A 53 8.17 -1.34 -17.44
CA ASP A 53 7.83 -2.63 -16.87
C ASP A 53 6.34 -2.97 -17.12
N VAL A 54 6.06 -4.24 -17.42
CA VAL A 54 4.67 -4.69 -17.60
C VAL A 54 3.96 -4.63 -16.26
N THR A 55 2.90 -3.82 -16.17
CA THR A 55 2.03 -3.81 -15.01
C THR A 55 1.31 -5.14 -14.86
N ASP A 56 1.02 -5.53 -13.63
CA ASP A 56 0.23 -6.72 -13.38
C ASP A 56 -1.10 -6.69 -14.16
N ASN A 57 -1.40 -7.78 -14.85
CA ASN A 57 -2.63 -7.90 -15.62
C ASN A 57 -3.89 -7.82 -14.74
N SER A 58 -3.80 -8.20 -13.46
CA SER A 58 -4.91 -8.12 -12.51
C SER A 58 -5.20 -6.67 -12.14
N LEU A 59 -4.19 -5.84 -11.91
CA LEU A 59 -4.36 -4.40 -11.67
C LEU A 59 -5.01 -3.72 -12.88
N THR A 60 -4.54 -4.02 -14.09
CA THR A 60 -5.14 -3.49 -15.31
C THR A 60 -6.61 -3.91 -15.46
N LYS A 61 -6.93 -5.18 -15.20
CA LYS A 61 -8.31 -5.68 -15.23
C LYS A 61 -9.19 -5.01 -14.18
N HIS A 62 -8.66 -4.81 -12.98
CA HIS A 62 -9.39 -4.15 -11.89
C HIS A 62 -9.72 -2.70 -12.24
N ILE A 63 -8.78 -1.95 -12.79
CA ILE A 63 -9.02 -0.59 -13.30
C ILE A 63 -10.11 -0.61 -14.37
N ILE A 64 -10.04 -1.54 -15.33
CA ILE A 64 -11.10 -1.71 -16.36
C ILE A 64 -12.46 -1.99 -15.72
N GLN A 65 -12.54 -2.81 -14.68
CA GLN A 65 -13.79 -3.11 -13.97
C GLN A 65 -14.38 -1.89 -13.28
N ILE A 66 -13.57 -1.10 -12.59
CA ILE A 66 -13.99 0.16 -11.96
C ILE A 66 -14.54 1.10 -13.03
N MET A 67 -13.85 1.25 -14.15
CA MET A 67 -14.25 2.11 -15.26
C MET A 67 -15.57 1.69 -15.89
N ASN A 68 -15.74 0.40 -16.16
CA ASN A 68 -16.98 -0.15 -16.72
C ASN A 68 -18.14 -0.11 -15.71
N GLY A 69 -17.84 -0.16 -14.41
CA GLY A 69 -18.80 -0.04 -13.32
C GLY A 69 -19.27 1.38 -13.03
N GLY A 70 -18.74 2.38 -13.74
CA GLY A 70 -19.06 3.79 -13.52
C GLY A 70 -18.33 4.40 -12.31
N GLY A 71 -17.18 3.84 -11.94
CA GLY A 71 -16.30 4.39 -10.90
C GLY A 71 -15.94 5.85 -11.16
N SER A 72 -15.83 6.63 -10.08
CA SER A 72 -15.55 8.06 -10.15
C SER A 72 -14.11 8.34 -10.60
N GLU A 73 -13.86 9.56 -11.08
CA GLU A 73 -12.50 10.00 -11.41
C GLU A 73 -11.57 9.92 -10.21
N GLU A 74 -12.07 10.17 -9.01
CA GLU A 74 -11.31 10.07 -7.75
C GLU A 74 -10.77 8.67 -7.50
N GLU A 75 -11.53 7.62 -7.84
CA GLU A 75 -11.08 6.24 -7.70
C GLU A 75 -9.91 5.93 -8.62
N TRP A 76 -9.91 6.45 -9.84
CA TRP A 76 -8.85 6.22 -10.81
C TRP A 76 -7.57 6.96 -10.45
N VAL A 77 -7.72 8.20 -10.01
CA VAL A 77 -6.59 9.01 -9.52
C VAL A 77 -5.91 8.29 -8.35
N ALA A 78 -6.68 7.71 -7.42
CA ALA A 78 -6.14 6.94 -6.31
C ALA A 78 -5.30 5.73 -6.79
N TYR A 79 -5.77 5.01 -7.83
CA TYR A 79 -5.00 3.88 -8.39
C TYR A 79 -3.74 4.33 -9.12
N VAL A 80 -3.76 5.46 -9.84
CA VAL A 80 -2.55 6.01 -10.46
C VAL A 80 -1.55 6.43 -9.39
N ASN A 81 -1.99 7.15 -8.37
CA ASN A 81 -1.16 7.55 -7.25
C ASN A 81 -0.57 6.35 -6.51
N PHE A 82 -1.36 5.28 -6.35
CA PHE A 82 -0.88 4.01 -5.82
C PHE A 82 0.24 3.42 -6.69
N MET A 83 0.06 3.37 -8.01
CA MET A 83 1.08 2.87 -8.93
C MET A 83 2.35 3.72 -8.86
N GLU A 84 2.23 5.05 -8.86
CA GLU A 84 3.37 5.97 -8.72
C GLU A 84 4.20 5.63 -7.48
N LYS A 85 3.55 5.45 -6.33
CA LYS A 85 4.21 5.09 -5.07
C LYS A 85 4.75 3.66 -5.09
N LEU A 86 4.01 2.71 -5.63
CA LEU A 86 4.41 1.31 -5.72
C LEU A 86 5.73 1.15 -6.49
N TYR A 87 5.86 1.84 -7.62
CA TYR A 87 7.08 1.76 -8.44
C TYR A 87 8.28 2.53 -7.85
N THR A 88 8.10 3.29 -6.78
CA THR A 88 9.21 3.79 -5.97
C THR A 88 9.69 2.78 -4.93
N ASN A 89 8.98 1.66 -4.74
CA ASN A 89 9.41 0.60 -3.83
C ASN A 89 10.64 -0.13 -4.40
N PRO A 90 11.76 -0.20 -3.66
CA PRO A 90 12.99 -0.83 -4.16
C PRO A 90 12.88 -2.35 -4.28
N SER A 91 11.91 -2.99 -3.60
CA SER A 91 11.71 -4.45 -3.66
C SER A 91 10.79 -4.83 -4.83
N ALA A 92 11.34 -5.48 -5.87
CA ALA A 92 10.56 -6.00 -6.98
C ALA A 92 9.52 -7.05 -6.50
N GLU A 93 9.90 -7.90 -5.55
CA GLU A 93 9.02 -8.91 -4.96
C GLU A 93 7.83 -8.27 -4.22
N SER A 94 8.07 -7.20 -3.45
CA SER A 94 6.98 -6.46 -2.80
C SER A 94 6.05 -5.81 -3.81
N ARG A 95 6.57 -5.26 -4.91
CA ARG A 95 5.74 -4.69 -6.00
C ARG A 95 4.84 -5.73 -6.63
N GLU A 96 5.36 -6.93 -6.88
CA GLU A 96 4.62 -8.05 -7.50
C GLU A 96 3.47 -8.54 -6.61
N HIS A 97 3.72 -8.67 -5.31
CA HIS A 97 2.77 -9.33 -4.41
C HIS A 97 1.78 -8.37 -3.73
N LEU A 98 2.09 -7.09 -3.64
CA LEU A 98 1.24 -6.13 -2.91
C LEU A 98 -0.15 -5.97 -3.53
N PHE A 99 -0.24 -5.85 -4.85
CA PHE A 99 -1.54 -5.65 -5.49
C PHE A 99 -2.47 -6.85 -5.27
N HIS A 100 -1.95 -8.07 -5.42
CA HIS A 100 -2.72 -9.28 -5.13
C HIS A 100 -3.18 -9.34 -3.67
N PHE A 101 -2.33 -8.86 -2.74
CA PHE A 101 -2.70 -8.77 -1.34
C PHE A 101 -3.87 -7.80 -1.11
N ILE A 102 -3.82 -6.62 -1.71
CA ILE A 102 -4.87 -5.60 -1.61
C ILE A 102 -6.19 -6.16 -2.14
N GLU A 103 -6.18 -6.77 -3.33
CA GLU A 103 -7.35 -7.34 -3.98
C GLU A 103 -7.94 -8.49 -3.15
N ALA A 104 -7.11 -9.45 -2.73
CA ALA A 104 -7.54 -10.63 -1.97
C ALA A 104 -8.21 -10.28 -0.63
N HIS A 105 -7.81 -9.19 0.00
CA HIS A 105 -8.32 -8.76 1.31
C HIS A 105 -9.33 -7.60 1.24
N GLY A 106 -9.60 -7.08 0.04
CA GLY A 106 -10.50 -5.95 -0.18
C GLY A 106 -10.02 -4.72 0.61
N LEU A 107 -8.73 -4.41 0.55
CA LEU A 107 -8.16 -3.22 1.17
C LEU A 107 -8.47 -1.99 0.34
N LEU A 108 -8.61 -0.85 1.03
CA LEU A 108 -8.89 0.43 0.41
C LEU A 108 -7.60 1.18 0.11
N LEU A 109 -7.69 2.12 -0.83
CA LEU A 109 -6.68 3.14 -1.04
C LEU A 109 -7.13 4.48 -0.41
N THR A 110 -6.19 5.35 -0.13
CA THR A 110 -6.49 6.77 0.07
C THR A 110 -6.52 7.47 -1.29
N PRO A 111 -7.09 8.68 -1.41
CA PRO A 111 -7.00 9.48 -2.63
C PRO A 111 -5.56 9.68 -3.12
N ASP A 112 -4.60 9.75 -2.19
CA ASP A 112 -3.18 9.89 -2.48
C ASP A 112 -2.49 8.56 -2.86
N GLY A 113 -3.23 7.46 -2.92
CA GLY A 113 -2.73 6.14 -3.32
C GLY A 113 -1.99 5.37 -2.23
N ASP A 114 -2.12 5.76 -0.97
CA ASP A 114 -1.63 4.95 0.14
C ASP A 114 -2.60 3.82 0.44
N VAL A 115 -2.09 2.73 1.03
CA VAL A 115 -2.91 1.56 1.36
C VAL A 115 -3.43 1.65 2.79
N VAL A 116 -4.70 1.36 2.97
CA VAL A 116 -5.36 1.33 4.27
C VAL A 116 -5.27 -0.07 4.86
N PHE A 117 -4.54 -0.19 5.96
CA PHE A 117 -4.38 -1.42 6.72
C PHE A 117 -4.98 -1.32 8.11
N TYR A 118 -4.94 -2.42 8.82
CA TYR A 118 -5.33 -2.49 10.23
C TYR A 118 -4.14 -2.94 11.09
N LYS A 119 -4.15 -2.50 12.34
CA LYS A 119 -3.15 -2.90 13.33
C LYS A 119 -3.83 -3.20 14.66
N SER A 120 -3.40 -4.31 15.28
CA SER A 120 -3.80 -4.70 16.63
C SER A 120 -2.71 -4.33 17.62
N THR A 121 -3.13 -3.83 18.77
CA THR A 121 -2.25 -3.47 19.89
C THR A 121 -2.79 -4.01 21.20
N LEU A 122 -2.03 -3.86 22.27
CA LEU A 122 -2.48 -4.05 23.64
C LEU A 122 -3.56 -3.01 23.99
N SER A 123 -4.23 -3.20 25.12
CA SER A 123 -5.33 -2.33 25.56
C SER A 123 -4.91 -0.89 25.84
N ASP A 124 -3.64 -0.68 26.19
CA ASP A 124 -3.04 0.64 26.41
C ASP A 124 -2.64 1.36 25.12
N GLY A 125 -2.77 0.70 23.96
CA GLY A 125 -2.43 1.26 22.65
C GLY A 125 -0.98 1.02 22.24
N THR A 126 -0.22 0.25 23.00
CA THR A 126 1.18 -0.06 22.66
C THR A 126 1.28 -1.33 21.81
N SER A 127 2.40 -1.51 21.10
CA SER A 127 2.66 -2.72 20.30
C SER A 127 2.65 -3.98 21.18
N THR A 128 2.19 -5.11 20.62
CA THR A 128 2.12 -6.38 21.36
C THR A 128 3.50 -6.87 21.83
N TYR A 129 4.54 -6.57 21.04
CA TYR A 129 5.91 -6.98 21.33
C TYR A 129 6.79 -5.76 21.49
N ALA A 130 7.71 -5.81 22.43
CA ALA A 130 8.76 -4.83 22.60
C ALA A 130 9.79 -4.94 21.46
N GLY A 131 10.40 -3.82 21.11
CA GLY A 131 11.40 -3.78 20.05
C GLY A 131 12.02 -2.40 19.89
N TYR A 132 12.71 -2.21 18.76
CA TYR A 132 13.20 -0.90 18.34
C TYR A 132 12.19 -0.25 17.39
N GLY A 133 12.04 1.06 17.50
CA GLY A 133 11.30 1.88 16.56
C GLY A 133 11.34 3.35 16.92
N VAL A 134 10.89 4.17 16.00
CA VAL A 134 10.76 5.62 16.19
C VAL A 134 9.27 5.96 16.10
N VAL A 135 8.76 6.68 17.09
CA VAL A 135 7.37 7.17 17.09
C VAL A 135 7.39 8.68 17.25
N ASP A 136 6.88 9.40 16.24
CA ASP A 136 6.87 10.86 16.20
C ASP A 136 8.25 11.51 16.44
N GLY A 137 9.31 10.85 15.95
CA GLY A 137 10.69 11.29 16.10
C GLY A 137 11.36 10.91 17.43
N GLN A 138 10.65 10.22 18.34
CA GLN A 138 11.21 9.68 19.57
C GLN A 138 11.62 8.22 19.37
N GLU A 139 12.86 7.88 19.71
CA GLU A 139 13.36 6.52 19.68
C GLU A 139 12.87 5.70 20.88
N PHE A 140 12.54 4.44 20.60
CA PHE A 140 12.19 3.40 21.59
C PHE A 140 13.11 2.21 21.35
N GLU A 141 13.74 1.72 22.40
CA GLU A 141 14.66 0.58 22.34
C GLU A 141 14.25 -0.48 23.36
N ASN A 142 14.01 -1.71 22.90
CA ASN A 142 13.50 -2.81 23.73
C ASN A 142 12.21 -2.46 24.50
N ASP A 143 11.35 -1.65 23.90
CA ASP A 143 10.12 -1.14 24.50
C ASP A 143 8.92 -1.34 23.57
N HIS A 144 7.73 -1.19 24.11
CA HIS A 144 6.48 -1.26 23.36
C HIS A 144 6.20 0.07 22.67
N LEU A 145 6.02 0.02 21.33
CA LEU A 145 5.80 1.21 20.52
C LEU A 145 4.39 1.76 20.72
N PRO A 146 4.22 3.02 21.15
CA PRO A 146 2.90 3.61 21.32
C PRO A 146 2.23 3.86 19.97
N ASN A 147 0.91 3.60 19.93
CA ASN A 147 0.05 3.95 18.81
C ASN A 147 -1.06 4.88 19.32
N HIS A 148 -1.18 6.04 18.70
CA HIS A 148 -2.25 7.01 18.93
C HIS A 148 -2.59 7.69 17.61
N VAL A 149 -3.76 8.30 17.51
CA VAL A 149 -4.19 8.95 16.26
C VAL A 149 -3.19 10.03 15.86
N GLY A 150 -2.73 9.95 14.62
CA GLY A 150 -1.71 10.82 14.04
C GLY A 150 -0.27 10.37 14.28
N ALA A 151 -0.04 9.29 15.07
CA ALA A 151 1.30 8.76 15.28
C ALA A 151 1.94 8.30 13.97
N ILE A 152 3.20 8.66 13.79
CA ILE A 152 4.08 8.16 12.73
C ILE A 152 5.01 7.15 13.38
N VAL A 153 4.89 5.89 12.97
CA VAL A 153 5.73 4.80 13.50
C VAL A 153 6.67 4.34 12.42
N GLU A 154 7.96 4.36 12.71
CA GLU A 154 9.03 4.14 11.73
C GLU A 154 10.07 3.16 12.25
N LEU A 155 10.66 2.43 11.30
CA LEU A 155 11.80 1.55 11.50
C LEU A 155 12.69 1.67 10.26
N PRO A 156 14.03 1.80 10.38
CA PRO A 156 14.90 1.78 9.22
C PRO A 156 14.61 0.59 8.32
N ARG A 157 14.40 0.83 7.02
CA ARG A 157 14.03 -0.24 6.08
C ARG A 157 15.03 -1.40 6.10
N SER A 158 16.32 -1.11 6.28
CA SER A 158 17.39 -2.12 6.38
C SER A 158 17.27 -3.05 7.58
N MET A 159 16.51 -2.66 8.61
CA MET A 159 16.23 -3.48 9.80
C MET A 159 14.99 -4.36 9.62
N VAL A 160 14.19 -4.13 8.60
CA VAL A 160 13.00 -4.94 8.33
C VAL A 160 13.37 -6.17 7.50
N ASP A 161 12.95 -7.35 7.96
CA ASP A 161 13.21 -8.59 7.23
C ASP A 161 12.37 -8.68 5.96
N GLY A 162 13.04 -8.75 4.81
CA GLY A 162 12.41 -8.86 3.49
C GLY A 162 12.02 -10.28 3.10
N ASP A 163 12.47 -11.32 3.82
CA ASP A 163 12.21 -12.72 3.45
C ASP A 163 10.73 -13.08 3.67
N ARG A 164 9.98 -13.20 2.59
CA ARG A 164 8.55 -13.52 2.65
C ARG A 164 8.24 -14.97 3.07
N SER A 165 9.23 -15.86 3.04
CA SER A 165 9.06 -17.25 3.51
C SER A 165 9.01 -17.34 5.03
N VAL A 166 9.49 -16.30 5.72
CA VAL A 166 9.50 -16.23 7.19
C VAL A 166 8.24 -15.54 7.69
N ALA A 167 7.42 -16.27 8.40
CA ALA A 167 6.11 -15.85 8.89
C ALA A 167 6.16 -14.67 9.87
N CYS A 168 6.99 -14.80 10.89
CA CYS A 168 7.15 -13.82 11.95
C CYS A 168 8.63 -13.44 12.05
N SER A 169 8.95 -12.21 11.69
CA SER A 169 10.31 -11.68 11.68
C SER A 169 10.32 -10.20 12.00
N VAL A 170 11.50 -9.61 12.00
CA VAL A 170 11.74 -8.20 12.35
C VAL A 170 11.01 -7.29 11.36
N GLY A 171 10.27 -6.31 11.88
CA GLY A 171 9.57 -5.30 11.10
C GLY A 171 8.31 -4.79 11.79
N LEU A 172 7.81 -3.68 11.33
CA LEU A 172 6.50 -3.18 11.72
C LEU A 172 5.43 -4.02 10.99
N HIS A 173 4.52 -4.63 11.74
CA HIS A 173 3.47 -5.46 11.16
C HIS A 173 2.16 -4.68 11.07
N VAL A 174 1.60 -4.67 9.87
CA VAL A 174 0.23 -4.25 9.59
C VAL A 174 -0.50 -5.40 8.89
N CYS A 175 -1.83 -5.42 8.91
CA CYS A 175 -2.54 -6.60 8.46
C CYS A 175 -3.90 -6.27 7.84
N ALA A 176 -4.50 -7.27 7.22
CA ALA A 176 -5.88 -7.25 6.79
C ALA A 176 -6.83 -7.26 8.00
N TYR A 177 -8.05 -6.75 7.81
CA TYR A 177 -9.08 -6.67 8.84
C TYR A 177 -9.36 -8.02 9.52
N SER A 178 -9.46 -9.10 8.73
CA SER A 178 -9.75 -10.44 9.23
C SER A 178 -8.71 -10.93 10.26
N TYR A 179 -7.43 -10.58 10.02
CA TYR A 179 -6.35 -10.91 10.94
C TYR A 179 -6.37 -10.00 12.18
N ALA A 180 -6.48 -8.69 12.00
CA ALA A 180 -6.53 -7.73 13.10
C ALA A 180 -7.64 -8.06 14.09
N LYS A 181 -8.83 -8.40 13.60
CA LYS A 181 -10.01 -8.74 14.42
C LYS A 181 -9.77 -9.90 15.38
N THR A 182 -8.92 -10.89 15.02
CA THR A 182 -8.66 -12.08 15.85
C THR A 182 -7.73 -11.81 17.03
N TYR A 183 -6.85 -10.83 16.91
CA TYR A 183 -5.81 -10.55 17.93
C TYR A 183 -6.03 -9.25 18.69
N SER A 184 -7.06 -8.48 18.35
CA SER A 184 -7.17 -7.12 18.79
C SER A 184 -7.76 -7.00 20.19
N GLN A 185 -6.98 -6.46 21.14
CA GLN A 185 -7.51 -5.82 22.34
C GLN A 185 -7.93 -4.37 22.00
N ARG A 186 -7.12 -3.69 21.15
CA ARG A 186 -7.40 -2.39 20.59
C ARG A 186 -7.01 -2.38 19.11
N MET A 187 -7.87 -1.87 18.24
CA MET A 187 -7.65 -1.87 16.79
C MET A 187 -7.47 -0.44 16.29
N TRP A 188 -6.53 -0.29 15.38
CA TRP A 188 -6.22 0.94 14.67
C TRP A 188 -6.38 0.74 13.17
N THR A 189 -6.84 1.78 12.49
CA THR A 189 -6.70 1.92 11.05
C THR A 189 -5.41 2.68 10.79
N VAL A 190 -4.55 2.13 9.96
CA VAL A 190 -3.24 2.70 9.64
C VAL A 190 -3.09 2.88 8.13
N ILE A 191 -2.32 3.89 7.74
CA ILE A 191 -2.05 4.22 6.35
C ILE A 191 -0.58 3.93 6.06
N VAL A 192 -0.34 3.23 4.95
CA VAL A 192 0.99 2.81 4.53
C VAL A 192 1.25 3.27 3.10
N ASN A 193 2.36 3.99 2.90
CA ASN A 193 2.85 4.27 1.56
C ASN A 193 3.34 2.95 0.92
N PRO A 194 2.91 2.59 -0.29
CA PRO A 194 3.38 1.40 -1.01
C PRO A 194 4.89 1.24 -1.06
N ARG A 195 5.64 2.36 -1.07
CA ARG A 195 7.11 2.37 -1.02
C ARG A 195 7.66 1.72 0.26
N ASP A 196 6.96 1.89 1.38
CA ASP A 196 7.43 1.48 2.71
C ASP A 196 7.13 0.01 3.02
N ILE A 197 6.45 -0.70 2.13
CA ILE A 197 6.21 -2.14 2.24
C ILE A 197 7.49 -2.89 1.89
N VAL A 198 7.94 -3.76 2.81
CA VAL A 198 9.19 -4.50 2.70
C VAL A 198 8.96 -5.95 2.36
N SER A 199 7.92 -6.57 2.93
CA SER A 199 7.60 -7.97 2.64
C SER A 199 6.10 -8.24 2.74
N VAL A 200 5.60 -9.08 1.84
CA VAL A 200 4.25 -9.66 1.86
C VAL A 200 4.40 -11.16 2.12
N PRO A 201 4.44 -11.62 3.38
CA PRO A 201 4.64 -13.02 3.71
C PRO A 201 3.56 -13.93 3.15
N SER A 202 3.94 -15.18 2.84
CA SER A 202 3.04 -16.18 2.27
C SER A 202 2.27 -17.01 3.30
N ASP A 203 2.45 -16.71 4.59
CA ASP A 203 1.80 -17.38 5.71
C ASP A 203 0.48 -16.72 6.14
N HIS A 204 -0.24 -17.36 7.08
CA HIS A 204 -1.51 -16.85 7.64
C HIS A 204 -2.50 -16.36 6.57
N ASN A 205 -2.64 -17.10 5.46
CA ASN A 205 -3.44 -16.70 4.30
C ASN A 205 -3.01 -15.35 3.71
N ASN A 206 -1.73 -15.02 3.78
CA ASN A 206 -1.18 -13.73 3.36
C ASN A 206 -1.90 -12.54 4.03
N ALA A 207 -2.28 -12.63 5.31
CA ALA A 207 -3.12 -11.62 5.94
C ALA A 207 -2.35 -10.52 6.68
N LYS A 208 -1.02 -10.56 6.68
CA LYS A 208 -0.14 -9.54 7.30
C LYS A 208 1.01 -9.14 6.39
N VAL A 209 1.55 -7.95 6.63
CA VAL A 209 2.61 -7.32 5.82
C VAL A 209 3.64 -6.72 6.77
N ARG A 210 4.91 -6.80 6.40
CA ARG A 210 5.99 -6.07 7.09
C ARG A 210 6.29 -4.78 6.36
N VAL A 211 6.30 -3.70 7.14
CA VAL A 211 6.53 -2.34 6.63
C VAL A 211 7.63 -1.66 7.42
N SER A 212 8.25 -0.65 6.83
CA SER A 212 9.22 0.21 7.52
C SER A 212 8.57 1.45 8.14
N ARG A 213 7.34 1.79 7.73
CA ARG A 213 6.63 2.97 8.21
C ARG A 213 5.13 2.83 8.05
N TYR A 214 4.38 3.38 9.01
CA TYR A 214 2.93 3.61 8.87
C TYR A 214 2.52 4.85 9.66
N VAL A 215 1.35 5.38 9.32
CA VAL A 215 0.69 6.47 10.05
C VAL A 215 -0.60 5.95 10.65
N VAL A 216 -0.84 6.20 11.92
CA VAL A 216 -2.11 5.86 12.59
C VAL A 216 -3.18 6.87 12.19
N ALA A 217 -4.15 6.44 11.40
CA ALA A 217 -5.20 7.30 10.89
C ALA A 217 -6.30 7.55 11.93
N GLU A 218 -6.81 6.48 12.52
CA GLU A 218 -7.87 6.55 13.52
C GLU A 218 -7.88 5.31 14.42
N GLU A 219 -8.44 5.46 15.60
CA GLU A 219 -8.80 4.32 16.42
C GLU A 219 -10.08 3.68 15.87
N ASN A 220 -10.10 2.35 15.82
CA ASN A 220 -11.25 1.58 15.35
C ASN A 220 -11.86 0.73 16.49
N PRO A 221 -12.51 1.35 17.48
CA PRO A 221 -12.96 0.68 18.70
C PRO A 221 -14.08 -0.33 18.43
N HIS A 222 -14.80 -0.19 17.33
CA HIS A 222 -15.89 -1.09 16.95
C HIS A 222 -15.47 -2.16 15.96
N HIS A 223 -14.19 -2.21 15.62
CA HIS A 223 -13.63 -3.15 14.64
C HIS A 223 -14.43 -3.14 13.31
N ILE A 224 -14.61 -1.94 12.75
CA ILE A 224 -15.36 -1.75 11.51
C ILE A 224 -14.44 -2.05 10.31
N LYS A 225 -14.90 -2.95 9.43
CA LYS A 225 -14.31 -3.08 8.11
C LYS A 225 -14.90 -2.00 7.21
N TYR A 226 -14.05 -1.15 6.65
CA TYR A 226 -14.51 -0.18 5.67
C TYR A 226 -14.79 -0.84 4.33
N GLU A 227 -15.79 -0.32 3.62
CA GLU A 227 -16.21 -0.80 2.31
C GLU A 227 -15.92 0.27 1.25
N GLY A 228 -15.81 -0.16 0.00
CA GLY A 228 -15.52 0.68 -1.15
C GLY A 228 -14.12 0.43 -1.71
N THR A 229 -13.62 1.38 -2.49
CA THR A 229 -12.28 1.34 -3.13
C THR A 229 -11.35 2.41 -2.58
N VAL A 230 -11.90 3.57 -2.23
CA VAL A 230 -11.14 4.72 -1.75
C VAL A 230 -11.76 5.28 -0.47
N LYS A 231 -10.93 5.66 0.49
CA LYS A 231 -11.35 6.32 1.73
C LYS A 231 -10.39 7.44 2.12
N THR A 232 -10.95 8.60 2.44
CA THR A 232 -10.21 9.75 2.97
C THR A 232 -10.12 9.68 4.49
N PHE A 233 -8.93 9.99 5.02
CA PHE A 233 -8.66 10.13 6.44
C PHE A 233 -8.06 11.49 6.74
N ASN A 234 -8.39 12.07 7.87
CA ASN A 234 -7.80 13.31 8.37
C ASN A 234 -6.47 13.01 9.08
N VAL A 235 -5.45 12.65 8.31
CA VAL A 235 -4.11 12.44 8.83
C VAL A 235 -3.20 13.61 8.45
N ARG A 236 -2.21 13.91 9.30
CA ARG A 236 -1.14 14.82 8.92
C ARG A 236 -0.43 14.20 7.70
N GLN A 237 -0.41 14.94 6.59
CA GLN A 237 0.45 14.54 5.47
C GLN A 237 1.88 14.51 6.00
N SER A 238 2.43 13.31 6.10
CA SER A 238 3.83 13.17 6.39
C SER A 238 4.58 13.62 5.15
N SER A 239 5.34 14.70 5.27
CA SER A 239 6.40 14.99 4.29
C SER A 239 7.14 13.70 3.99
N PRO A 240 7.59 13.44 2.73
CA PRO A 240 8.43 12.30 2.45
C PRO A 240 9.59 12.36 3.44
N SER A 241 9.63 11.45 4.40
CA SER A 241 10.75 11.38 5.31
C SER A 241 11.98 11.13 4.46
N GLU A 242 12.94 12.02 4.55
CA GLU A 242 14.32 11.65 4.25
C GLU A 242 14.53 10.32 4.98
N THR A 243 14.92 9.29 4.26
CA THR A 243 15.26 7.99 4.80
C THR A 243 16.13 8.24 6.03
N ILE A 244 15.71 7.84 7.22
CA ILE A 244 16.61 7.86 8.37
C ILE A 244 17.66 6.79 8.04
N GLU A 245 18.70 7.22 7.33
CA GLU A 245 19.92 6.45 7.18
C GLU A 245 20.63 6.53 8.54
N VAL A 246 20.28 5.62 9.42
CA VAL A 246 21.15 5.35 10.57
C VAL A 246 22.46 4.86 9.97
N ALA A 247 23.50 5.68 10.08
CA ALA A 247 24.82 5.32 9.60
C ALA A 247 25.18 3.95 10.17
N ASP A 248 25.53 3.01 9.31
CA ASP A 248 25.83 1.60 9.57
C ASP A 248 26.92 1.39 10.66
N GLN A 249 27.51 2.46 11.14
CA GLN A 249 28.61 2.47 12.12
C GLN A 249 28.15 2.33 13.59
N SER A 250 26.88 2.58 13.91
CA SER A 250 26.41 2.51 15.30
C SER A 250 25.93 1.10 15.75
N LEU A 251 25.78 0.18 14.82
CA LEU A 251 25.27 -1.17 15.04
C LEU A 251 26.33 -2.28 14.97
N SER A 252 27.63 -1.93 14.91
CA SER A 252 28.70 -2.90 14.95
C SER A 252 29.26 -3.02 16.39
N HIS A 253 29.31 -4.26 16.89
CA HIS A 253 30.09 -4.57 18.07
C HIS A 253 31.56 -4.12 17.89
N PRO A 254 32.27 -3.75 18.97
CA PRO A 254 33.71 -3.46 18.92
C PRO A 254 34.57 -4.55 18.28
N ASN A 255 34.02 -5.75 18.09
CA ASN A 255 34.70 -6.92 17.51
C ASN A 255 34.33 -7.19 16.04
N GLY A 256 33.60 -6.30 15.35
CA GLY A 256 33.28 -6.45 13.92
C GLY A 256 32.23 -7.54 13.58
N SER A 257 31.60 -8.19 14.57
CA SER A 257 30.53 -9.14 14.33
C SER A 257 29.17 -8.43 14.35
N ARG A 258 28.38 -8.58 13.29
CA ARG A 258 26.97 -8.16 13.28
C ARG A 258 26.23 -8.84 14.41
N ILE A 259 25.42 -8.10 15.15
CA ILE A 259 24.65 -8.60 16.28
C ILE A 259 23.47 -9.45 15.76
N PRO A 260 23.50 -10.79 15.85
CA PRO A 260 22.36 -11.61 15.43
C PRO A 260 21.16 -11.51 16.39
N GLU A 261 21.34 -10.97 17.58
CA GLU A 261 20.33 -10.94 18.65
C GLU A 261 19.17 -9.97 18.36
N TYR A 262 19.40 -8.89 17.61
CA TYR A 262 18.31 -7.97 17.22
C TYR A 262 17.26 -8.62 16.31
N LYS A 263 17.61 -9.68 15.58
CA LYS A 263 16.65 -10.40 14.73
C LYS A 263 15.57 -11.15 15.51
N LYS A 264 15.74 -11.37 16.82
CA LYS A 264 14.80 -12.18 17.62
C LYS A 264 13.76 -11.36 18.39
N THR A 265 13.92 -10.04 18.51
CA THR A 265 13.16 -9.27 19.51
C THR A 265 12.13 -8.31 18.93
N ILE A 266 12.16 -8.01 17.63
CA ILE A 266 11.28 -6.97 17.06
C ILE A 266 10.14 -7.60 16.24
N LEU A 267 9.07 -7.95 16.94
CA LEU A 267 7.75 -8.24 16.35
C LEU A 267 6.82 -7.10 16.77
N ALA A 268 6.85 -5.99 16.06
CA ALA A 268 5.90 -4.89 16.28
C ALA A 268 4.64 -5.05 15.43
#